data_49f0bcc090dcce2956d5c6985c2c07c5
#
_entry.id   49f0bcc090dcce2956d5c6985c2c07c5
#
_cell.length_a   1.000
_cell.length_b   1.000
_cell.length_c   1.000
_cell.angle_alpha   90.00
_cell.angle_beta   90.00
_cell.angle_gamma   90.00
#
_symmetry.space_group_name_H-M   'P 1'
#
loop_
_entity.id
_entity.type
_entity.pdbx_description
1 polymer ?
#
loop_
_entity_poly.entity_id
_entity_poly.type
_entity_poly.pdbx_seq_one_letter_code
_entity_poly.pdbx_strand_id
1 'polypeptide(L)'
;MAPDWALVPLVILATAATVIASQALISGAFSVTKQVIQLGFLPRLQVQHTSVSDTGQIYVPFVNWGLFGFIVLAVLMFKSSSNLAAAYGIAVCTDMLITTVLTFFVIRYSWRYPLWMCLAATGFFFMVDFAFWASNLMKLADGGWFPLLIGAIILTFMLTWRDGRELLNAKHRDEALELRSFLDAVFIAPPARVDGTAVFLSSDVGIVPNALLHNLKHNKVLHAVNLFVTVKSHEVPWIGLDKRLEVEQLGHDCWQVVINYGFKNDPDVPVALSFLKTHGCEVTPMTTSYFLSRDSIVPTVHGGMAAWREKLFAQMHLNASAAADFLNLPSNSVVELGSKIEI
;
A
#
# COMPACT_ATOMS: atom_id res chain seq x y z
N MET A 1 32.33 -1.58 35.31
CA MET A 1 33.26 -1.54 34.18
C MET A 1 33.82 -2.93 33.99
N ALA A 2 33.99 -3.38 32.76
CA ALA A 2 34.51 -4.72 32.48
C ALA A 2 36.00 -4.73 32.79
N PRO A 3 36.56 -5.85 33.31
CA PRO A 3 38.01 -6.01 33.48
C PRO A 3 38.73 -6.03 32.10
N ASP A 4 39.99 -5.59 32.06
CA ASP A 4 40.74 -5.36 30.80
C ASP A 4 40.77 -6.59 29.89
N TRP A 5 40.85 -7.80 30.43
CA TRP A 5 40.81 -9.04 29.65
C TRP A 5 39.49 -9.31 28.95
N ALA A 6 38.39 -8.78 29.49
CA ALA A 6 37.03 -8.95 28.92
C ALA A 6 36.64 -7.85 27.94
N LEU A 7 37.44 -6.79 27.79
CA LEU A 7 37.12 -5.64 26.96
C LEU A 7 36.93 -6.02 25.48
N VAL A 8 37.92 -6.75 24.91
CA VAL A 8 37.88 -7.15 23.51
C VAL A 8 36.72 -8.13 23.22
N PRO A 9 36.51 -9.20 24.00
CA PRO A 9 35.36 -10.07 23.86
C PRO A 9 34.04 -9.32 23.97
N LEU A 10 33.89 -8.35 24.89
CA LEU A 10 32.72 -7.56 25.08
C LEU A 10 32.41 -6.67 23.86
N VAL A 11 33.45 -6.04 23.28
CA VAL A 11 33.28 -5.20 22.07
C VAL A 11 32.84 -6.07 20.90
N ILE A 12 33.43 -7.25 20.70
CA ILE A 12 33.01 -8.18 19.64
C ILE A 12 31.55 -8.60 19.83
N LEU A 13 31.15 -8.97 21.06
CA LEU A 13 29.79 -9.36 21.37
C LEU A 13 28.80 -8.22 21.16
N ALA A 14 29.14 -7.01 21.60
CA ALA A 14 28.32 -5.81 21.42
C ALA A 14 28.14 -5.48 19.90
N THR A 15 29.22 -5.61 19.14
CA THR A 15 29.17 -5.41 17.68
C THR A 15 28.26 -6.44 17.01
N ALA A 16 28.41 -7.73 17.35
CA ALA A 16 27.54 -8.79 16.83
C ALA A 16 26.06 -8.55 17.19
N ALA A 17 25.79 -8.17 18.45
CA ALA A 17 24.44 -7.83 18.90
C ALA A 17 23.85 -6.64 18.12
N THR A 18 24.65 -5.60 17.84
CA THR A 18 24.23 -4.44 17.05
C THR A 18 23.89 -4.81 15.60
N VAL A 19 24.69 -5.70 14.98
CA VAL A 19 24.40 -6.20 13.62
C VAL A 19 23.08 -6.95 13.58
N ILE A 20 22.83 -7.85 14.53
CA ILE A 20 21.56 -8.60 14.62
C ILE A 20 20.38 -7.65 14.83
N ALA A 21 20.49 -6.69 15.74
CA ALA A 21 19.46 -5.70 16.00
C ALA A 21 19.15 -4.85 14.74
N SER A 22 20.18 -4.42 14.01
CA SER A 22 20.04 -3.68 12.76
C SER A 22 19.27 -4.49 11.71
N GLN A 23 19.60 -5.78 11.53
CA GLN A 23 18.89 -6.65 10.57
C GLN A 23 17.42 -6.82 10.95
N ALA A 24 17.10 -6.98 12.23
CA ALA A 24 15.73 -7.09 12.70
C ALA A 24 14.93 -5.83 12.42
N LEU A 25 15.49 -4.63 12.65
CA LEU A 25 14.86 -3.35 12.37
C LEU A 25 14.62 -3.13 10.87
N ILE A 26 15.58 -3.48 10.02
CA ILE A 26 15.43 -3.36 8.55
C ILE A 26 14.31 -4.27 8.05
N SER A 27 14.26 -5.53 8.50
CA SER A 27 13.20 -6.47 8.14
C SER A 27 11.82 -5.98 8.63
N GLY A 28 11.77 -5.41 9.84
CA GLY A 28 10.57 -4.78 10.38
C GLY A 28 10.10 -3.61 9.53
N ALA A 29 11.02 -2.73 9.11
CA ALA A 29 10.71 -1.59 8.24
C ALA A 29 10.14 -2.03 6.88
N PHE A 30 10.68 -3.08 6.27
CA PHE A 30 10.12 -3.62 5.01
C PHE A 30 8.71 -4.17 5.21
N SER A 31 8.46 -4.92 6.30
CA SER A 31 7.15 -5.49 6.60
C SER A 31 6.10 -4.42 6.85
N VAL A 32 6.43 -3.37 7.62
CA VAL A 32 5.55 -2.22 7.85
C VAL A 32 5.28 -1.48 6.55
N THR A 33 6.31 -1.25 5.73
CA THR A 33 6.14 -0.58 4.43
C THR A 33 5.18 -1.34 3.53
N LYS A 34 5.32 -2.68 3.42
CA LYS A 34 4.38 -3.52 2.65
C LYS A 34 2.94 -3.34 3.15
N GLN A 35 2.72 -3.37 4.46
CA GLN A 35 1.38 -3.17 5.03
C GLN A 35 0.82 -1.79 4.74
N VAL A 36 1.62 -0.74 4.85
CA VAL A 36 1.22 0.66 4.58
C VAL A 36 0.85 0.85 3.10
N ILE A 37 1.56 0.19 2.17
CA ILE A 37 1.23 0.18 0.74
C ILE A 37 -0.12 -0.52 0.52
N GLN A 38 -0.34 -1.68 1.15
CA GLN A 38 -1.57 -2.46 1.01
C GLN A 38 -2.79 -1.74 1.61
N LEU A 39 -2.59 -0.97 2.69
CA LEU A 39 -3.62 -0.10 3.28
C LEU A 39 -3.85 1.19 2.47
N GLY A 40 -3.08 1.43 1.40
CA GLY A 40 -3.29 2.57 0.50
C GLY A 40 -2.71 3.90 0.98
N PHE A 41 -1.83 3.91 1.99
CA PHE A 41 -1.16 5.13 2.49
C PHE A 41 0.15 5.46 1.79
N LEU A 42 0.69 4.56 0.97
CA LEU A 42 1.87 4.79 0.13
C LEU A 42 1.63 4.29 -1.29
N PRO A 43 2.34 4.85 -2.30
CA PRO A 43 2.31 4.31 -3.64
C PRO A 43 2.82 2.87 -3.66
N ARG A 44 2.45 2.14 -4.70
CA ARG A 44 2.99 0.80 -4.96
C ARG A 44 4.49 0.92 -5.19
N LEU A 45 5.30 0.40 -4.26
CA LEU A 45 6.74 0.28 -4.40
C LEU A 45 7.09 -1.14 -4.85
N GLN A 46 8.22 -1.26 -5.54
CA GLN A 46 8.73 -2.56 -5.94
C GLN A 46 9.12 -3.37 -4.68
N VAL A 47 8.44 -4.48 -4.47
CA VAL A 47 8.71 -5.44 -3.40
C VAL A 47 9.29 -6.68 -4.03
N GLN A 48 10.52 -7.04 -3.65
CA GLN A 48 11.18 -8.25 -4.12
C GLN A 48 11.09 -9.33 -3.04
N HIS A 49 10.56 -10.49 -3.41
CA HIS A 49 10.58 -11.66 -2.54
C HIS A 49 11.94 -12.34 -2.65
N THR A 50 12.66 -12.46 -1.54
CA THR A 50 14.02 -13.02 -1.51
C THR A 50 14.02 -14.54 -1.28
N SER A 51 12.89 -15.12 -0.89
CA SER A 51 12.70 -16.55 -0.72
C SER A 51 11.49 -17.05 -1.49
N VAL A 52 11.60 -18.22 -2.09
CA VAL A 52 10.49 -18.91 -2.79
C VAL A 52 9.58 -19.63 -1.78
N SER A 53 10.12 -20.02 -0.62
CA SER A 53 9.38 -20.78 0.41
C SER A 53 8.76 -19.92 1.49
N ASP A 54 9.37 -18.75 1.79
CA ASP A 54 8.94 -17.87 2.88
C ASP A 54 8.42 -16.54 2.33
N THR A 55 7.12 -16.38 2.27
CA THR A 55 6.44 -15.14 1.81
C THR A 55 6.72 -13.92 2.71
N GLY A 56 7.31 -14.14 3.90
CA GLY A 56 7.70 -13.08 4.85
C GLY A 56 9.06 -12.44 4.56
N GLN A 57 9.90 -13.05 3.72
CA GLN A 57 11.21 -12.50 3.38
C GLN A 57 11.10 -11.57 2.19
N ILE A 58 10.92 -10.29 2.47
CA ILE A 58 10.76 -9.23 1.48
C ILE A 58 11.92 -8.25 1.52
N TYR A 59 12.28 -7.72 0.37
CA TYR A 59 13.24 -6.64 0.21
C TYR A 59 12.60 -5.49 -0.56
N VAL A 60 12.70 -4.28 0.00
CA VAL A 60 12.16 -3.06 -0.62
C VAL A 60 13.34 -2.12 -0.90
N PRO A 61 13.86 -2.07 -2.14
CA PRO A 61 15.08 -1.32 -2.47
C PRO A 61 15.02 0.14 -2.07
N PHE A 62 13.91 0.81 -2.33
CA PHE A 62 13.69 2.22 -2.01
C PHE A 62 13.84 2.49 -0.51
N VAL A 63 13.23 1.65 0.33
CA VAL A 63 13.31 1.78 1.79
C VAL A 63 14.70 1.49 2.30
N ASN A 64 15.37 0.46 1.75
CA ASN A 64 16.72 0.10 2.14
C ASN A 64 17.72 1.24 1.90
N TRP A 65 17.71 1.80 0.69
CA TRP A 65 18.60 2.92 0.35
C TRP A 65 18.23 4.21 1.09
N GLY A 66 16.93 4.44 1.32
CA GLY A 66 16.45 5.55 2.15
C GLY A 66 16.94 5.45 3.59
N LEU A 67 16.78 4.29 4.23
CA LEU A 67 17.31 4.04 5.58
C LEU A 67 18.82 4.21 5.64
N PHE A 68 19.56 3.67 4.68
CA PHE A 68 21.00 3.85 4.60
C PHE A 68 21.39 5.33 4.53
N GLY A 69 20.73 6.10 3.65
CA GLY A 69 20.97 7.54 3.53
C GLY A 69 20.69 8.31 4.82
N PHE A 70 19.58 8.03 5.50
CA PHE A 70 19.24 8.66 6.78
C PHE A 70 20.20 8.27 7.89
N ILE A 71 20.66 7.02 7.94
CA ILE A 71 21.66 6.56 8.94
C ILE A 71 22.99 7.28 8.72
N VAL A 72 23.49 7.35 7.48
CA VAL A 72 24.72 8.06 7.15
C VAL A 72 24.59 9.54 7.51
N LEU A 73 23.46 10.18 7.16
CA LEU A 73 23.19 11.55 7.54
C LEU A 73 23.21 11.75 9.05
N ALA A 74 22.56 10.89 9.81
CA ALA A 74 22.55 10.95 11.27
C ALA A 74 23.96 10.83 11.87
N VAL A 75 24.78 9.89 11.38
CA VAL A 75 26.17 9.70 11.84
C VAL A 75 27.03 10.94 11.55
N LEU A 76 26.91 11.51 10.35
CA LEU A 76 27.68 12.69 9.95
C LEU A 76 27.27 13.95 10.72
N MET A 77 25.97 14.10 11.03
CA MET A 77 25.45 15.25 11.76
C MET A 77 25.79 15.21 13.24
N PHE A 78 25.51 14.09 13.91
CA PHE A 78 25.61 14.06 15.35
C PHE A 78 27.04 13.81 15.88
N LYS A 79 27.86 13.07 15.16
CA LYS A 79 29.29 12.81 15.49
C LYS A 79 29.57 12.30 16.92
N SER A 80 28.55 12.21 17.79
CA SER A 80 28.64 11.75 19.17
C SER A 80 27.55 10.76 19.50
N SER A 81 27.86 9.76 20.30
CA SER A 81 26.89 8.77 20.77
C SER A 81 25.85 9.38 21.71
N SER A 82 26.18 10.43 22.46
CA SER A 82 25.26 11.12 23.38
C SER A 82 24.10 11.77 22.62
N ASN A 83 24.38 12.47 21.52
CA ASN A 83 23.34 13.13 20.70
C ASN A 83 22.47 12.11 19.96
N LEU A 84 23.07 11.01 19.48
CA LEU A 84 22.32 9.90 18.92
C LEU A 84 21.41 9.23 19.97
N ALA A 85 21.88 9.11 21.21
CA ALA A 85 21.06 8.58 22.31
C ALA A 85 19.87 9.51 22.64
N ALA A 86 20.03 10.84 22.54
CA ALA A 86 18.94 11.80 22.70
C ALA A 86 17.88 11.65 21.57
N ALA A 87 18.32 11.53 20.34
CA ALA A 87 17.45 11.27 19.19
C ALA A 87 16.66 9.95 19.36
N TYR A 88 17.36 8.87 19.73
CA TYR A 88 16.74 7.58 20.01
C TYR A 88 15.72 7.65 21.15
N GLY A 89 16.06 8.32 22.27
CA GLY A 89 15.18 8.46 23.42
C GLY A 89 13.84 9.12 23.07
N ILE A 90 13.86 10.24 22.34
CA ILE A 90 12.63 10.90 21.90
C ILE A 90 11.82 10.02 20.93
N ALA A 91 12.45 9.36 19.96
CA ALA A 91 11.77 8.50 19.01
C ALA A 91 11.02 7.37 19.73
N VAL A 92 11.70 6.64 20.62
CA VAL A 92 11.13 5.50 21.36
C VAL A 92 10.02 5.96 22.30
N CYS A 93 10.23 7.04 23.09
CA CYS A 93 9.18 7.51 24.00
C CYS A 93 7.96 8.03 23.25
N THR A 94 8.12 8.62 22.06
CA THR A 94 6.99 9.04 21.22
C THR A 94 6.23 7.82 20.70
N ASP A 95 6.92 6.78 20.25
CA ASP A 95 6.31 5.53 19.80
C ASP A 95 5.55 4.84 20.94
N MET A 96 6.14 4.73 22.12
CA MET A 96 5.48 4.18 23.32
C MET A 96 4.19 4.94 23.65
N LEU A 97 4.24 6.28 23.66
CA LEU A 97 3.08 7.11 23.94
C LEU A 97 1.95 6.89 22.91
N ILE A 98 2.30 6.88 21.63
CA ILE A 98 1.34 6.61 20.54
C ILE A 98 0.75 5.21 20.70
N THR A 99 1.57 4.20 20.97
CA THR A 99 1.14 2.81 21.14
C THR A 99 0.19 2.67 22.33
N THR A 100 0.47 3.33 23.44
CA THR A 100 -0.42 3.33 24.63
C THR A 100 -1.77 3.96 24.31
N VAL A 101 -1.80 5.08 23.58
CA VAL A 101 -3.05 5.70 23.13
C VAL A 101 -3.82 4.78 22.17
N LEU A 102 -3.15 4.18 21.18
CA LEU A 102 -3.80 3.24 20.25
C LEU A 102 -4.32 2.00 20.98
N THR A 103 -3.59 1.47 21.95
CA THR A 103 -4.02 0.34 22.79
C THR A 103 -5.31 0.64 23.54
N PHE A 104 -5.49 1.87 24.04
CA PHE A 104 -6.76 2.29 24.64
C PHE A 104 -7.93 2.11 23.66
N PHE A 105 -7.77 2.57 22.40
CA PHE A 105 -8.82 2.43 21.40
C PHE A 105 -9.11 0.97 21.05
N VAL A 106 -8.08 0.13 20.93
CA VAL A 106 -8.24 -1.32 20.69
C VAL A 106 -9.02 -1.98 21.82
N ILE A 107 -8.63 -1.77 23.07
CA ILE A 107 -9.29 -2.35 24.24
C ILE A 107 -10.74 -1.86 24.33
N ARG A 108 -10.98 -0.58 24.06
CA ARG A 108 -12.31 0.03 24.16
C ARG A 108 -13.27 -0.42 23.06
N TYR A 109 -12.82 -0.41 21.81
CA TYR A 109 -13.71 -0.60 20.64
C TYR A 109 -13.66 -2.04 20.09
N SER A 110 -12.49 -2.66 20.04
CA SER A 110 -12.35 -4.02 19.52
C SER A 110 -12.72 -5.06 20.59
N TRP A 111 -12.17 -4.93 21.79
CA TRP A 111 -12.45 -5.87 22.90
C TRP A 111 -13.68 -5.50 23.71
N ARG A 112 -14.23 -4.30 23.52
CA ARG A 112 -15.45 -3.80 24.17
C ARG A 112 -15.43 -3.78 25.70
N TYR A 113 -14.27 -3.59 26.32
CA TYR A 113 -14.19 -3.45 27.78
C TYR A 113 -14.82 -2.12 28.26
N PRO A 114 -15.31 -2.06 29.50
CA PRO A 114 -15.89 -0.85 30.09
C PRO A 114 -14.83 0.26 30.20
N LEU A 115 -15.26 1.51 30.04
CA LEU A 115 -14.38 2.69 29.99
C LEU A 115 -13.44 2.80 31.17
N TRP A 116 -13.95 2.54 32.40
CA TRP A 116 -13.15 2.63 33.62
C TRP A 116 -11.97 1.65 33.63
N MET A 117 -12.17 0.44 33.11
CA MET A 117 -11.12 -0.58 33.01
C MET A 117 -10.07 -0.18 31.95
N CYS A 118 -10.52 0.38 30.81
CA CYS A 118 -9.62 0.89 29.81
C CYS A 118 -8.75 2.02 30.36
N LEU A 119 -9.36 2.99 31.07
CA LEU A 119 -8.65 4.11 31.67
C LEU A 119 -7.72 3.67 32.82
N ALA A 120 -8.12 2.69 33.62
CA ALA A 120 -7.25 2.18 34.67
C ALA A 120 -6.02 1.46 34.12
N ALA A 121 -6.22 0.59 33.11
CA ALA A 121 -5.15 -0.19 32.47
C ALA A 121 -4.19 0.70 31.67
N THR A 122 -4.71 1.55 30.78
CA THR A 122 -3.86 2.35 29.90
C THR A 122 -3.44 3.68 30.51
N GLY A 123 -4.22 4.25 31.43
CA GLY A 123 -3.90 5.52 32.07
C GLY A 123 -2.65 5.48 32.92
N PHE A 124 -2.39 4.37 33.62
CA PHE A 124 -1.14 4.18 34.36
C PHE A 124 0.06 4.19 33.43
N PHE A 125 0.02 3.37 32.36
CA PHE A 125 1.09 3.34 31.36
C PHE A 125 1.26 4.69 30.66
N PHE A 126 0.16 5.35 30.32
CA PHE A 126 0.20 6.69 29.72
C PHE A 126 0.92 7.71 30.61
N MET A 127 0.67 7.71 31.94
CA MET A 127 1.38 8.62 32.88
C MET A 127 2.89 8.33 32.86
N VAL A 128 3.28 7.05 32.87
CA VAL A 128 4.70 6.66 32.85
C VAL A 128 5.35 7.07 31.54
N ASP A 129 4.72 6.73 30.41
CA ASP A 129 5.23 7.06 29.07
C ASP A 129 5.32 8.57 28.88
N PHE A 130 4.31 9.33 29.35
CA PHE A 130 4.31 10.79 29.28
C PHE A 130 5.44 11.40 30.12
N ALA A 131 5.71 10.87 31.34
CA ALA A 131 6.82 11.34 32.15
C ALA A 131 8.18 11.12 31.47
N PHE A 132 8.38 9.95 30.84
CA PHE A 132 9.59 9.68 30.04
C PHE A 132 9.67 10.58 28.81
N TRP A 133 8.58 10.76 28.10
CA TRP A 133 8.51 11.63 26.94
C TRP A 133 8.83 13.09 27.30
N ALA A 134 8.20 13.62 28.34
CA ALA A 134 8.43 14.98 28.84
C ALA A 134 9.90 15.20 29.28
N SER A 135 10.50 14.20 29.95
CA SER A 135 11.91 14.24 30.32
C SER A 135 12.85 14.27 29.08
N ASN A 136 12.53 13.49 28.06
CA ASN A 136 13.32 13.48 26.83
C ASN A 136 13.08 14.74 25.95
N LEU A 137 11.94 15.41 26.08
CA LEU A 137 11.65 16.66 25.38
C LEU A 137 12.67 17.77 25.70
N MET A 138 13.24 17.75 26.89
CA MET A 138 14.32 18.67 27.27
C MET A 138 15.58 18.51 26.42
N LYS A 139 15.77 17.31 25.81
CA LYS A 139 16.89 16.99 24.91
C LYS A 139 16.56 17.21 23.43
N LEU A 140 15.44 17.91 23.13
CA LEU A 140 15.00 18.15 21.76
C LEU A 140 16.08 18.87 20.95
N ALA A 141 16.71 19.89 21.53
CA ALA A 141 17.77 20.65 20.89
C ALA A 141 19.06 19.83 20.68
N ASP A 142 19.32 18.85 21.55
CA ASP A 142 20.54 18.03 21.51
C ASP A 142 20.50 16.91 20.45
N GLY A 143 19.40 16.79 19.69
CA GLY A 143 19.26 15.81 18.62
C GLY A 143 17.88 15.19 18.48
N GLY A 144 16.99 15.36 19.46
CA GLY A 144 15.65 14.81 19.46
C GLY A 144 14.74 15.35 18.34
N TRP A 145 15.05 16.49 17.76
CA TRP A 145 14.31 17.08 16.63
C TRP A 145 14.41 16.23 15.34
N PHE A 146 15.52 15.50 15.17
CA PHE A 146 15.82 14.78 13.93
C PHE A 146 14.81 13.68 13.61
N PRO A 147 14.50 12.70 14.51
CA PRO A 147 13.50 11.68 14.24
C PRO A 147 12.09 12.26 14.07
N LEU A 148 11.76 13.35 14.78
CA LEU A 148 10.47 14.03 14.61
C LEU A 148 10.33 14.68 13.23
N LEU A 149 11.41 15.28 12.73
CA LEU A 149 11.44 15.84 11.37
C LEU A 149 11.26 14.76 10.31
N ILE A 150 11.98 13.63 10.44
CA ILE A 150 11.81 12.48 9.52
C ILE A 150 10.37 11.96 9.58
N GLY A 151 9.82 11.78 10.79
CA GLY A 151 8.45 11.35 10.98
C GLY A 151 7.45 12.30 10.32
N ALA A 152 7.63 13.62 10.47
CA ALA A 152 6.78 14.63 9.83
C ALA A 152 6.88 14.59 8.30
N ILE A 153 8.08 14.39 7.73
CA ILE A 153 8.28 14.22 6.29
C ILE A 153 7.53 12.99 5.79
N ILE A 154 7.73 11.82 6.43
CA ILE A 154 7.06 10.56 6.04
C ILE A 154 5.54 10.71 6.15
N LEU A 155 5.03 11.30 7.24
CA LEU A 155 3.62 11.57 7.44
C LEU A 155 3.05 12.46 6.33
N THR A 156 3.80 13.48 5.91
CA THR A 156 3.41 14.37 4.81
C THR A 156 3.30 13.60 3.49
N PHE A 157 4.22 12.68 3.18
CA PHE A 157 4.12 11.81 2.02
C PHE A 157 2.87 10.92 2.10
N MET A 158 2.64 10.28 3.24
CA MET A 158 1.49 9.39 3.45
C MET A 158 0.15 10.13 3.31
N LEU A 159 0.00 11.29 3.95
CA LEU A 159 -1.22 12.09 3.84
C LEU A 159 -1.42 12.66 2.43
N THR A 160 -0.34 13.08 1.76
CA THR A 160 -0.41 13.56 0.38
C THR A 160 -0.85 12.46 -0.57
N TRP A 161 -0.34 11.24 -0.39
CA TRP A 161 -0.75 10.10 -1.20
C TRP A 161 -2.21 9.73 -0.97
N ARG A 162 -2.65 9.62 0.30
CA ARG A 162 -4.04 9.31 0.66
C ARG A 162 -5.01 10.32 0.06
N ASP A 163 -4.77 11.62 0.32
CA ASP A 163 -5.67 12.69 -0.11
C ASP A 163 -5.70 12.79 -1.66
N GLY A 164 -4.55 12.62 -2.31
CA GLY A 164 -4.46 12.59 -3.77
C GLY A 164 -5.19 11.40 -4.39
N ARG A 165 -5.11 10.22 -3.77
CA ARG A 165 -5.88 9.05 -4.20
C ARG A 165 -7.38 9.24 -4.01
N GLU A 166 -7.80 9.90 -2.93
CA GLU A 166 -9.20 10.21 -2.68
C GLU A 166 -9.77 11.17 -3.74
N LEU A 167 -9.03 12.24 -4.08
CA LEU A 167 -9.40 13.17 -5.15
C LEU A 167 -9.47 12.47 -6.52
N LEU A 168 -8.48 11.64 -6.84
CA LEU A 168 -8.48 10.87 -8.08
C LEU A 168 -9.70 9.95 -8.18
N ASN A 169 -9.99 9.23 -7.10
CA ASN A 169 -11.15 8.33 -7.05
C ASN A 169 -12.48 9.10 -7.11
N ALA A 170 -12.59 10.28 -6.47
CA ALA A 170 -13.77 11.13 -6.57
C ALA A 170 -14.01 11.56 -8.03
N LYS A 171 -12.96 12.00 -8.73
CA LYS A 171 -13.06 12.40 -10.13
C LYS A 171 -13.44 11.24 -11.06
N HIS A 172 -12.87 10.07 -10.84
CA HIS A 172 -13.28 8.88 -11.58
C HIS A 172 -14.76 8.54 -11.37
N ARG A 173 -15.29 8.76 -10.15
CA ARG A 173 -16.72 8.51 -9.87
C ARG A 173 -17.64 9.54 -10.53
N ASP A 174 -17.23 10.80 -10.57
CA ASP A 174 -18.02 11.87 -11.20
C ASP A 174 -18.16 11.65 -12.72
N GLU A 175 -17.16 11.08 -13.37
CA GLU A 175 -17.15 10.76 -14.80
C GLU A 175 -17.64 9.33 -15.08
N ALA A 176 -18.00 8.55 -14.05
CA ALA A 176 -18.28 7.14 -14.15
C ALA A 176 -19.60 6.85 -14.84
N LEU A 177 -19.58 5.94 -15.80
CA LEU A 177 -20.76 5.34 -16.39
C LEU A 177 -21.07 4.01 -15.69
N GLU A 178 -22.34 3.75 -15.44
CA GLU A 178 -22.78 2.47 -14.87
C GLU A 178 -22.56 1.35 -15.89
N LEU A 179 -21.86 0.29 -15.47
CA LEU A 179 -21.43 -0.80 -16.35
C LEU A 179 -22.62 -1.54 -16.98
N ARG A 180 -23.68 -1.84 -16.20
CA ARG A 180 -24.83 -2.61 -16.71
C ARG A 180 -25.58 -1.84 -17.77
N SER A 181 -25.98 -0.60 -17.48
CA SER A 181 -26.68 0.27 -18.42
C SER A 181 -25.84 0.54 -19.70
N PHE A 182 -24.54 0.67 -19.54
CA PHE A 182 -23.62 0.84 -20.67
C PHE A 182 -23.58 -0.40 -21.57
N LEU A 183 -23.46 -1.60 -20.99
CA LEU A 183 -23.46 -2.85 -21.74
C LEU A 183 -24.78 -3.06 -22.49
N ASP A 184 -25.92 -2.80 -21.84
CA ASP A 184 -27.25 -2.88 -22.48
C ASP A 184 -27.30 -1.99 -23.73
N ALA A 185 -26.77 -0.76 -23.63
CA ALA A 185 -26.72 0.15 -24.78
C ALA A 185 -25.76 -0.33 -25.89
N VAL A 186 -24.58 -0.87 -25.52
CA VAL A 186 -23.61 -1.42 -26.48
C VAL A 186 -24.17 -2.62 -27.24
N PHE A 187 -24.94 -3.47 -26.57
CA PHE A 187 -25.51 -4.68 -27.20
C PHE A 187 -26.78 -4.42 -28.02
N ILE A 188 -27.33 -3.20 -28.07
CA ILE A 188 -28.31 -2.81 -29.08
C ILE A 188 -27.71 -2.87 -30.49
N ALA A 189 -26.42 -2.48 -30.63
CA ALA A 189 -25.65 -2.60 -31.88
C ALA A 189 -24.28 -3.23 -31.55
N PRO A 190 -24.24 -4.57 -31.39
CA PRO A 190 -23.08 -5.25 -30.86
C PRO A 190 -21.84 -5.07 -31.73
N PRO A 191 -20.68 -4.75 -31.15
CA PRO A 191 -19.42 -4.67 -31.87
C PRO A 191 -18.96 -6.06 -32.34
N ALA A 192 -18.02 -6.09 -33.27
CA ALA A 192 -17.40 -7.33 -33.70
C ALA A 192 -16.74 -8.05 -32.53
N ARG A 193 -16.89 -9.38 -32.50
CA ARG A 193 -16.26 -10.21 -31.45
C ARG A 193 -15.01 -10.88 -32.00
N VAL A 194 -13.99 -10.94 -31.14
CA VAL A 194 -12.73 -11.66 -31.41
C VAL A 194 -12.57 -12.78 -30.37
N ASP A 195 -11.91 -13.86 -30.78
CA ASP A 195 -11.69 -15.00 -29.90
C ASP A 195 -10.83 -14.64 -28.68
N GLY A 196 -11.04 -15.36 -27.58
CA GLY A 196 -10.29 -15.21 -26.33
C GLY A 196 -11.06 -14.48 -25.23
N THR A 197 -10.36 -14.23 -24.13
CA THR A 197 -10.88 -13.58 -22.93
C THR A 197 -10.22 -12.23 -22.72
N ALA A 198 -11.01 -11.16 -22.55
CA ALA A 198 -10.53 -9.86 -22.10
C ALA A 198 -10.83 -9.66 -20.64
N VAL A 199 -9.81 -9.30 -19.86
CA VAL A 199 -9.91 -8.91 -18.45
C VAL A 199 -9.69 -7.40 -18.35
N PHE A 200 -10.76 -6.65 -18.13
CA PHE A 200 -10.70 -5.21 -17.94
C PHE A 200 -10.62 -4.90 -16.44
N LEU A 201 -9.48 -4.36 -15.99
CA LEU A 201 -9.28 -3.98 -14.60
C LEU A 201 -9.93 -2.61 -14.32
N SER A 202 -10.77 -2.57 -13.29
CA SER A 202 -11.48 -1.37 -12.82
C SER A 202 -11.09 -1.03 -11.39
N SER A 203 -11.08 0.26 -11.06
CA SER A 203 -10.89 0.73 -9.69
C SER A 203 -12.09 0.48 -8.80
N ASP A 204 -13.30 0.57 -9.36
CA ASP A 204 -14.57 0.47 -8.64
C ASP A 204 -15.51 -0.56 -9.29
N VAL A 205 -16.38 -1.15 -8.47
CA VAL A 205 -17.36 -2.15 -8.89
C VAL A 205 -18.53 -1.48 -9.59
N GLY A 206 -19.01 -2.08 -10.68
CA GLY A 206 -20.18 -1.61 -11.41
C GLY A 206 -19.95 -0.37 -12.29
N ILE A 207 -18.70 0.03 -12.46
CA ILE A 207 -18.28 1.17 -13.28
C ILE A 207 -17.59 0.67 -14.55
N VAL A 208 -17.86 1.36 -15.66
CA VAL A 208 -17.21 1.07 -16.95
C VAL A 208 -15.72 1.36 -16.85
N PRO A 209 -14.84 0.36 -17.07
CA PRO A 209 -13.39 0.61 -17.08
C PRO A 209 -13.00 1.53 -18.24
N ASN A 210 -12.15 2.54 -17.99
CA ASN A 210 -11.65 3.42 -19.03
C ASN A 210 -10.96 2.65 -20.16
N ALA A 211 -10.28 1.54 -19.84
CA ALA A 211 -9.67 0.66 -20.82
C ALA A 211 -10.71 0.05 -21.79
N LEU A 212 -11.93 -0.27 -21.33
CA LEU A 212 -13.02 -0.72 -22.18
C LEU A 212 -13.48 0.39 -23.14
N LEU A 213 -13.67 1.61 -22.64
CA LEU A 213 -14.07 2.76 -23.46
C LEU A 213 -13.04 3.02 -24.57
N HIS A 214 -11.76 3.01 -24.22
CA HIS A 214 -10.68 3.16 -25.20
C HIS A 214 -10.65 2.02 -26.23
N ASN A 215 -10.81 0.78 -25.78
CA ASN A 215 -10.84 -0.38 -26.68
C ASN A 215 -12.02 -0.29 -27.67
N LEU A 216 -13.22 0.02 -27.17
CA LEU A 216 -14.41 0.18 -28.05
C LEU A 216 -14.27 1.37 -29.00
N LYS A 217 -13.73 2.51 -28.54
CA LYS A 217 -13.55 3.70 -29.36
C LYS A 217 -12.56 3.48 -30.50
N HIS A 218 -11.43 2.83 -30.23
CA HIS A 218 -10.33 2.75 -31.18
C HIS A 218 -10.33 1.44 -31.98
N ASN A 219 -10.55 0.30 -31.31
CA ASN A 219 -10.52 -1.02 -31.91
C ASN A 219 -11.90 -1.50 -32.38
N LYS A 220 -13.00 -0.99 -31.78
CA LYS A 220 -14.39 -1.33 -32.11
C LYS A 220 -14.71 -2.83 -32.00
N VAL A 221 -14.02 -3.54 -31.09
CA VAL A 221 -14.18 -4.97 -30.86
C VAL A 221 -14.39 -5.28 -29.37
N LEU A 222 -15.06 -6.40 -29.11
CA LEU A 222 -15.08 -7.06 -27.82
C LEU A 222 -14.55 -8.50 -27.97
N HIS A 223 -14.03 -9.08 -26.88
CA HIS A 223 -13.64 -10.50 -26.88
C HIS A 223 -14.86 -11.40 -26.72
N ALA A 224 -14.68 -12.68 -27.01
CA ALA A 224 -15.74 -13.68 -26.82
C ALA A 224 -16.20 -13.69 -25.35
N VAL A 225 -15.27 -13.65 -24.40
CA VAL A 225 -15.55 -13.51 -22.96
C VAL A 225 -14.94 -12.22 -22.45
N ASN A 226 -15.72 -11.43 -21.67
CA ASN A 226 -15.24 -10.18 -21.09
C ASN A 226 -15.45 -10.18 -19.58
N LEU A 227 -14.36 -10.01 -18.83
CA LEU A 227 -14.35 -9.97 -17.38
C LEU A 227 -14.03 -8.56 -16.90
N PHE A 228 -14.93 -7.97 -16.10
CA PHE A 228 -14.73 -6.68 -15.45
C PHE A 228 -14.28 -6.93 -14.02
N VAL A 229 -12.97 -6.77 -13.79
CA VAL A 229 -12.34 -7.21 -12.55
C VAL A 229 -11.99 -6.02 -11.68
N THR A 230 -12.48 -6.03 -10.45
CA THR A 230 -12.11 -5.06 -9.41
C THR A 230 -11.38 -5.77 -8.28
N VAL A 231 -10.19 -5.29 -7.92
CA VAL A 231 -9.42 -5.81 -6.81
C VAL A 231 -9.59 -4.91 -5.59
N LYS A 232 -10.13 -5.47 -4.51
CA LYS A 232 -10.33 -4.77 -3.23
C LYS A 232 -9.37 -5.27 -2.17
N SER A 233 -8.68 -4.34 -1.52
CA SER A 233 -7.91 -4.61 -0.31
C SER A 233 -8.74 -4.25 0.92
N HIS A 234 -8.84 -5.17 1.87
CA HIS A 234 -9.57 -4.99 3.11
C HIS A 234 -8.62 -4.82 4.29
N GLU A 235 -9.09 -4.13 5.33
CA GLU A 235 -8.35 -3.88 6.58
C GLU A 235 -8.18 -5.13 7.47
N VAL A 236 -8.60 -6.31 6.98
CA VAL A 236 -8.37 -7.60 7.65
C VAL A 236 -7.07 -8.24 7.15
N PRO A 237 -6.34 -8.97 8.00
CA PRO A 237 -5.05 -9.56 7.60
C PRO A 237 -5.18 -10.54 6.44
N TRP A 238 -6.14 -11.44 6.52
CA TRP A 238 -6.31 -12.54 5.56
C TRP A 238 -7.76 -12.71 5.15
N ILE A 239 -7.98 -12.97 3.86
CA ILE A 239 -9.26 -13.41 3.30
C ILE A 239 -9.04 -14.80 2.69
N GLY A 240 -9.84 -15.78 3.14
CA GLY A 240 -9.81 -17.15 2.65
C GLY A 240 -10.28 -17.25 1.19
N LEU A 241 -9.92 -18.33 0.53
CA LEU A 241 -10.25 -18.56 -0.88
C LEU A 241 -11.76 -18.63 -1.14
N ASP A 242 -12.53 -19.10 -0.15
CA ASP A 242 -13.99 -19.21 -0.17
C ASP A 242 -14.72 -17.85 -0.26
N LYS A 243 -14.10 -16.79 0.27
CA LYS A 243 -14.63 -15.41 0.27
C LYS A 243 -13.86 -14.46 -0.64
N ARG A 244 -12.91 -14.98 -1.41
CA ARG A 244 -12.02 -14.18 -2.24
C ARG A 244 -12.71 -13.65 -3.48
N LEU A 245 -13.60 -14.42 -4.09
CA LEU A 245 -14.27 -14.09 -5.32
C LEU A 245 -15.76 -13.83 -5.10
N GLU A 246 -16.22 -12.70 -5.60
CA GLU A 246 -17.64 -12.42 -5.82
C GLU A 246 -17.85 -12.31 -7.33
N VAL A 247 -18.73 -13.11 -7.90
CA VAL A 247 -18.91 -13.24 -9.34
C VAL A 247 -20.38 -12.98 -9.69
N GLU A 248 -20.61 -12.07 -10.61
CA GLU A 248 -21.92 -11.74 -11.14
C GLU A 248 -21.90 -11.84 -12.66
N GLN A 249 -22.85 -12.58 -13.25
CA GLN A 249 -23.02 -12.64 -14.69
C GLN A 249 -23.89 -11.47 -15.17
N LEU A 250 -23.36 -10.67 -16.10
CA LEU A 250 -24.05 -9.50 -16.65
C LEU A 250 -24.81 -9.80 -17.97
N GLY A 251 -24.68 -11.03 -18.49
CA GLY A 251 -25.21 -11.42 -19.79
C GLY A 251 -24.19 -11.21 -20.94
N HIS A 252 -24.49 -11.75 -22.10
CA HIS A 252 -23.66 -11.60 -23.32
C HIS A 252 -22.17 -11.99 -23.12
N ASP A 253 -21.88 -13.06 -22.36
CA ASP A 253 -20.53 -13.50 -22.01
C ASP A 253 -19.69 -12.39 -21.31
N CYS A 254 -20.37 -11.53 -20.57
CA CYS A 254 -19.81 -10.50 -19.74
C CYS A 254 -20.01 -10.85 -18.24
N TRP A 255 -18.92 -10.72 -17.46
CA TRP A 255 -18.91 -11.07 -16.03
C TRP A 255 -18.29 -9.96 -15.23
N GLN A 256 -18.91 -9.64 -14.09
CA GLN A 256 -18.33 -8.77 -13.08
C GLN A 256 -17.69 -9.64 -12.00
N VAL A 257 -16.42 -9.40 -11.70
CA VAL A 257 -15.65 -10.17 -10.74
C VAL A 257 -15.00 -9.24 -9.74
N VAL A 258 -15.30 -9.42 -8.47
CA VAL A 258 -14.62 -8.72 -7.39
C VAL A 258 -13.67 -9.69 -6.70
N ILE A 259 -12.40 -9.31 -6.62
CA ILE A 259 -11.36 -10.09 -5.95
C ILE A 259 -11.00 -9.39 -4.64
N ASN A 260 -11.28 -10.05 -3.53
CA ASN A 260 -11.06 -9.53 -2.19
C ASN A 260 -9.75 -10.06 -1.60
N TYR A 261 -8.86 -9.16 -1.18
CA TYR A 261 -7.60 -9.50 -0.49
C TYR A 261 -7.54 -8.84 0.88
N GLY A 262 -7.02 -9.56 1.87
CA GLY A 262 -6.58 -8.97 3.11
C GLY A 262 -5.20 -8.33 2.95
N PHE A 263 -4.82 -7.41 3.81
CA PHE A 263 -3.57 -6.64 3.68
C PHE A 263 -2.28 -7.49 3.83
N LYS A 264 -2.38 -8.75 4.25
CA LYS A 264 -1.27 -9.73 4.26
C LYS A 264 -1.34 -10.73 3.10
N ASN A 265 -2.41 -10.73 2.30
CA ASN A 265 -2.45 -11.54 1.09
C ASN A 265 -1.57 -10.92 0.01
N ASP A 266 -0.90 -11.73 -0.79
CA ASP A 266 -0.26 -11.29 -2.01
C ASP A 266 -1.29 -11.28 -3.15
N PRO A 267 -1.55 -10.12 -3.80
CA PRO A 267 -2.48 -10.05 -4.91
C PRO A 267 -1.95 -10.80 -6.13
N ASP A 268 -2.70 -11.80 -6.58
CA ASP A 268 -2.42 -12.55 -7.80
C ASP A 268 -3.73 -12.74 -8.56
N VAL A 269 -3.94 -11.89 -9.56
CA VAL A 269 -5.19 -11.89 -10.33
C VAL A 269 -5.31 -13.12 -11.22
N PRO A 270 -4.28 -13.56 -11.96
CA PRO A 270 -4.34 -14.79 -12.75
C PRO A 270 -4.73 -16.02 -11.94
N VAL A 271 -4.12 -16.20 -10.76
CA VAL A 271 -4.45 -17.32 -9.85
C VAL A 271 -5.89 -17.19 -9.33
N ALA A 272 -6.33 -16.00 -8.95
CA ALA A 272 -7.70 -15.79 -8.52
C ALA A 272 -8.71 -16.11 -9.63
N LEU A 273 -8.45 -15.67 -10.87
CA LEU A 273 -9.32 -15.94 -12.02
C LEU A 273 -9.39 -17.42 -12.42
N SER A 274 -8.37 -18.22 -12.09
CA SER A 274 -8.40 -19.67 -12.34
C SER A 274 -9.54 -20.38 -11.56
N PHE A 275 -10.00 -19.81 -10.45
CA PHE A 275 -11.13 -20.33 -9.68
C PHE A 275 -12.51 -19.99 -10.27
N LEU A 276 -12.59 -19.14 -11.31
CA LEU A 276 -13.85 -18.83 -12.01
C LEU A 276 -14.47 -20.05 -12.70
N LYS A 277 -13.69 -21.08 -12.96
CA LYS A 277 -14.20 -22.34 -13.50
C LYS A 277 -15.31 -22.96 -12.63
N THR A 278 -15.28 -22.78 -11.33
CA THR A 278 -16.33 -23.23 -10.40
C THR A 278 -17.63 -22.44 -10.56
N HIS A 279 -17.58 -21.27 -11.19
CA HIS A 279 -18.73 -20.38 -11.47
C HIS A 279 -19.19 -20.46 -12.94
N GLY A 280 -18.68 -21.42 -13.71
CA GLY A 280 -19.10 -21.65 -15.10
C GLY A 280 -18.38 -20.78 -16.14
N CYS A 281 -17.34 -20.04 -15.77
CA CYS A 281 -16.50 -19.28 -16.67
C CYS A 281 -15.09 -19.87 -16.71
N GLU A 282 -14.67 -20.38 -17.87
CA GLU A 282 -13.33 -20.94 -18.04
C GLU A 282 -12.39 -19.89 -18.62
N VAL A 283 -11.35 -19.56 -17.86
CA VAL A 283 -10.31 -18.60 -18.26
C VAL A 283 -9.05 -19.37 -18.65
N THR A 284 -8.69 -19.31 -19.93
CA THR A 284 -7.48 -19.98 -20.45
C THR A 284 -6.34 -18.98 -20.51
N PRO A 285 -5.23 -19.15 -19.74
CA PRO A 285 -4.14 -18.17 -19.66
C PRO A 285 -3.55 -17.77 -21.01
N MET A 286 -3.46 -18.70 -21.96
CA MET A 286 -2.85 -18.47 -23.29
C MET A 286 -3.67 -17.56 -24.20
N THR A 287 -4.99 -17.43 -23.97
CA THR A 287 -5.91 -16.64 -24.79
C THR A 287 -6.50 -15.46 -24.02
N THR A 288 -5.93 -15.14 -22.86
CA THR A 288 -6.40 -14.07 -21.99
C THR A 288 -5.53 -12.83 -22.14
N SER A 289 -6.17 -11.68 -22.39
CA SER A 289 -5.54 -10.36 -22.41
C SER A 289 -6.04 -9.51 -21.26
N TYR A 290 -5.11 -8.83 -20.57
CA TYR A 290 -5.40 -7.96 -19.41
C TYR A 290 -5.31 -6.51 -19.86
N PHE A 291 -6.42 -5.78 -19.76
CA PHE A 291 -6.53 -4.38 -20.14
C PHE A 291 -6.51 -3.50 -18.87
N LEU A 292 -5.52 -2.62 -18.77
CA LEU A 292 -5.37 -1.67 -17.66
C LEU A 292 -5.43 -0.24 -18.17
N SER A 293 -6.00 0.64 -17.34
CA SER A 293 -5.83 2.08 -17.52
C SER A 293 -4.62 2.57 -16.76
N ARG A 294 -3.76 3.35 -17.42
CA ARG A 294 -2.64 4.05 -16.80
C ARG A 294 -2.93 5.54 -16.79
N ASP A 295 -3.24 6.07 -15.61
CA ASP A 295 -3.56 7.46 -15.46
C ASP A 295 -2.29 8.31 -15.36
N SER A 296 -2.20 9.35 -16.19
CA SER A 296 -1.18 10.40 -16.09
C SER A 296 -1.79 11.62 -15.43
N ILE A 297 -1.32 11.97 -14.24
CA ILE A 297 -1.85 13.08 -13.45
C ILE A 297 -1.23 14.38 -13.93
N VAL A 298 -2.08 15.35 -14.26
CA VAL A 298 -1.70 16.72 -14.60
C VAL A 298 -2.16 17.64 -13.46
N PRO A 299 -1.25 18.24 -12.69
CA PRO A 299 -1.60 19.19 -11.63
C PRO A 299 -2.31 20.41 -12.21
N THR A 300 -3.41 20.86 -11.59
CA THR A 300 -4.15 22.08 -11.98
C THR A 300 -4.10 23.14 -10.89
N VAL A 301 -4.36 24.40 -11.25
CA VAL A 301 -4.22 25.55 -10.31
C VAL A 301 -5.34 25.59 -9.26
N HIS A 302 -6.43 24.83 -9.43
CA HIS A 302 -7.62 24.84 -8.58
C HIS A 302 -7.98 23.44 -8.07
N GLY A 303 -7.00 22.58 -7.87
CA GLY A 303 -7.18 21.24 -7.31
C GLY A 303 -7.58 21.25 -5.82
N GLY A 304 -8.05 20.14 -5.33
CA GLY A 304 -8.52 19.99 -3.93
C GLY A 304 -7.40 20.00 -2.87
N MET A 305 -6.12 20.12 -3.28
CA MET A 305 -4.96 20.17 -2.39
C MET A 305 -4.10 21.41 -2.66
N ALA A 306 -3.16 21.71 -1.74
CA ALA A 306 -2.17 22.75 -1.99
C ALA A 306 -1.28 22.38 -3.20
N ALA A 307 -0.97 23.35 -4.08
CA ALA A 307 -0.28 23.13 -5.35
C ALA A 307 1.06 22.35 -5.24
N TRP A 308 1.81 22.52 -4.15
CA TRP A 308 3.03 21.76 -3.92
C TRP A 308 2.76 20.27 -3.59
N ARG A 309 1.63 19.99 -2.91
CA ARG A 309 1.20 18.60 -2.61
C ARG A 309 0.69 17.90 -3.86
N GLU A 310 -0.01 18.61 -4.76
CA GLU A 310 -0.44 18.07 -6.05
C GLU A 310 0.76 17.66 -6.91
N LYS A 311 1.77 18.52 -7.01
CA LYS A 311 3.03 18.19 -7.69
C LYS A 311 3.73 16.99 -7.06
N LEU A 312 3.76 16.95 -5.73
CA LEU A 312 4.33 15.81 -4.99
C LEU A 312 3.55 14.53 -5.28
N PHE A 313 2.22 14.58 -5.25
CA PHE A 313 1.35 13.44 -5.56
C PHE A 313 1.55 12.96 -7.01
N ALA A 314 1.57 13.88 -7.98
CA ALA A 314 1.84 13.53 -9.38
C ALA A 314 3.20 12.84 -9.56
N GLN A 315 4.23 13.33 -8.87
CA GLN A 315 5.56 12.71 -8.88
C GLN A 315 5.57 11.33 -8.21
N MET A 316 4.87 11.18 -7.09
CA MET A 316 4.71 9.89 -6.41
C MET A 316 3.94 8.89 -7.29
N HIS A 317 2.89 9.34 -7.99
CA HIS A 317 2.09 8.52 -8.89
C HIS A 317 2.89 8.05 -10.11
N LEU A 318 3.69 8.94 -10.69
CA LEU A 318 4.56 8.62 -11.81
C LEU A 318 5.62 7.55 -11.47
N ASN A 319 6.15 7.60 -10.23
CA ASN A 319 7.17 6.67 -9.74
C ASN A 319 6.57 5.42 -9.05
N ALA A 320 5.25 5.30 -8.97
CA ALA A 320 4.61 4.10 -8.47
C ALA A 320 4.87 2.91 -9.41
N SER A 321 5.07 1.73 -8.84
CA SER A 321 5.18 0.50 -9.62
C SER A 321 3.93 0.26 -10.47
N ALA A 322 4.11 -0.32 -11.64
CA ALA A 322 3.00 -0.64 -12.53
C ALA A 322 1.95 -1.52 -11.82
N ALA A 323 0.68 -1.27 -12.11
CA ALA A 323 -0.39 -2.07 -11.53
C ALA A 323 -0.28 -3.54 -11.99
N ALA A 324 0.25 -3.77 -13.19
CA ALA A 324 0.50 -5.10 -13.72
C ALA A 324 1.44 -5.93 -12.83
N ASP A 325 2.55 -5.33 -12.39
CA ASP A 325 3.51 -6.01 -11.51
C ASP A 325 2.93 -6.28 -10.12
N PHE A 326 2.18 -5.31 -9.57
CA PHE A 326 1.54 -5.45 -8.25
C PHE A 326 0.47 -6.54 -8.23
N LEU A 327 -0.23 -6.75 -9.34
CA LEU A 327 -1.29 -7.74 -9.48
C LEU A 327 -0.80 -9.07 -10.07
N ASN A 328 0.51 -9.22 -10.22
CA ASN A 328 1.20 -10.40 -10.76
C ASN A 328 0.69 -10.81 -12.14
N LEU A 329 0.42 -9.83 -13.01
CA LEU A 329 -0.07 -10.10 -14.37
C LEU A 329 1.08 -10.53 -15.30
N PRO A 330 0.85 -11.49 -16.22
CA PRO A 330 1.86 -11.91 -17.16
C PRO A 330 2.15 -10.79 -18.17
N SER A 331 3.40 -10.33 -18.21
CA SER A 331 3.83 -9.14 -18.96
C SER A 331 3.54 -9.21 -20.47
N ASN A 332 3.51 -10.40 -21.05
CA ASN A 332 3.21 -10.63 -22.48
C ASN A 332 1.71 -10.58 -22.82
N SER A 333 0.83 -10.51 -21.82
CA SER A 333 -0.62 -10.50 -21.98
C SER A 333 -1.27 -9.20 -21.51
N VAL A 334 -0.46 -8.19 -21.16
CA VAL A 334 -0.94 -6.90 -20.63
C VAL A 334 -1.00 -5.85 -21.73
N VAL A 335 -2.13 -5.14 -21.79
CA VAL A 335 -2.36 -3.97 -22.66
C VAL A 335 -2.64 -2.77 -21.76
N GLU A 336 -1.72 -1.81 -21.70
CA GLU A 336 -1.90 -0.56 -20.95
C GLU A 336 -2.43 0.55 -21.86
N LEU A 337 -3.53 1.18 -21.47
CA LEU A 337 -4.16 2.29 -22.15
C LEU A 337 -4.05 3.56 -21.30
N GLY A 338 -3.41 4.59 -21.86
CA GLY A 338 -3.10 5.83 -21.16
C GLY A 338 -4.27 6.82 -21.14
N SER A 339 -4.63 7.34 -19.97
CA SER A 339 -5.57 8.45 -19.76
C SER A 339 -4.85 9.62 -19.10
N LYS A 340 -5.19 10.87 -19.46
CA LYS A 340 -4.72 12.07 -18.76
C LYS A 340 -5.83 12.59 -17.85
N ILE A 341 -5.53 12.77 -16.57
CA ILE A 341 -6.47 13.26 -15.58
C ILE A 341 -5.91 14.53 -14.95
N GLU A 342 -6.70 15.60 -15.00
CA GLU A 342 -6.39 16.86 -14.34
C GLU A 342 -6.90 16.83 -12.91
N ILE A 343 -6.05 17.09 -11.93
CA ILE A 343 -6.39 17.15 -10.50
C ILE A 343 -6.03 18.52 -9.94
#